data_dde81af1c8d4ee0f89ae962740cf28c3
#
_entry.id   dde81af1c8d4ee0f89ae962740cf28c3
#
_cell.length_a   1.000
_cell.length_b   1.000
_cell.length_c   1.000
_cell.angle_alpha   90.00
_cell.angle_beta   90.00
_cell.angle_gamma   90.00
#
_symmetry.space_group_name_H-M   'P 1'
#
loop_
_entity.id
_entity.type
_entity.pdbx_description
1 polymer ?
#
loop_
_entity_poly.entity_id
_entity_poly.type
_entity_poly.pdbx_seq_one_letter_code
_entity_poly.pdbx_strand_id
1 'polypeptide(L)'
;MDNIRLRRMVYRSNYPELRFKNIIIDGANPQQQAYIKKEFHSSDNKEFTYEDLKEGYFRLLSDNMISEIIPHAVYNPKDETYDLHLKVKLENNFAVRLGGNISTSNSNQIYLGLSYQDLNYYAKEFLFDGQLGKVYNNAQFMAKIDFSTAIPTSYRFIASITTFDYFKKDKLFSRNDKPAFNQKDERFLKLQV
;
A
#
# COMPACT_ATOMS: atom_id res chain seq x y z
N MET A 1 -31.66 40.08 -14.20
CA MET A 1 -30.59 39.06 -14.14
C MET A 1 -30.55 38.24 -12.84
N ASP A 2 -31.29 38.64 -11.84
CA ASP A 2 -31.17 38.05 -10.47
C ASP A 2 -32.00 36.79 -10.20
N ASN A 3 -33.08 36.59 -10.96
CA ASN A 3 -34.03 35.51 -10.69
C ASN A 3 -33.45 34.08 -10.95
N ILE A 4 -32.56 33.96 -11.93
CA ILE A 4 -31.90 32.67 -12.24
C ILE A 4 -30.81 32.31 -11.22
N ARG A 5 -30.06 33.29 -10.73
CA ARG A 5 -29.08 33.11 -9.67
C ARG A 5 -29.75 32.72 -8.35
N LEU A 6 -30.83 33.39 -7.99
CA LEU A 6 -31.62 33.09 -6.80
C LEU A 6 -32.24 31.72 -6.86
N ARG A 7 -32.82 31.30 -7.97
CA ARG A 7 -33.35 29.95 -8.18
C ARG A 7 -32.24 28.88 -8.10
N ARG A 8 -31.05 29.15 -8.63
CA ARG A 8 -29.91 28.24 -8.52
C ARG A 8 -29.38 28.15 -7.07
N MET A 9 -29.37 29.25 -6.31
CA MET A 9 -28.99 29.24 -4.89
C MET A 9 -30.01 28.47 -4.06
N VAL A 10 -31.32 28.72 -4.23
CA VAL A 10 -32.38 27.98 -3.53
C VAL A 10 -32.37 26.50 -3.89
N TYR A 11 -32.15 26.15 -5.15
CA TYR A 11 -32.01 24.76 -5.57
C TYR A 11 -30.79 24.08 -4.94
N ARG A 12 -29.65 24.78 -4.86
CA ARG A 12 -28.43 24.26 -4.21
C ARG A 12 -28.57 24.13 -2.69
N SER A 13 -29.30 25.04 -2.03
CA SER A 13 -29.55 24.96 -0.58
C SER A 13 -30.56 23.88 -0.18
N ASN A 14 -31.44 23.48 -1.11
CA ASN A 14 -32.45 22.44 -0.91
C ASN A 14 -32.08 21.11 -1.59
N TYR A 15 -30.82 20.94 -1.97
CA TYR A 15 -30.41 19.67 -2.56
C TYR A 15 -30.50 18.58 -1.48
N PRO A 16 -31.25 17.49 -1.71
CA PRO A 16 -31.26 16.40 -0.76
C PRO A 16 -29.87 15.85 -0.59
N GLU A 17 -29.49 15.60 0.64
CA GLU A 17 -28.21 14.98 0.98
C GLU A 17 -28.08 13.65 0.24
N LEU A 18 -26.92 13.45 -0.43
CA LEU A 18 -26.67 12.22 -1.16
C LEU A 18 -26.47 11.09 -0.13
N ARG A 19 -27.40 10.17 -0.09
CA ARG A 19 -27.37 8.97 0.76
C ARG A 19 -27.16 7.75 -0.08
N PHE A 20 -26.26 6.91 0.34
CA PHE A 20 -25.92 5.65 -0.28
C PHE A 20 -26.34 4.50 0.63
N LYS A 21 -26.77 3.38 0.03
CA LYS A 21 -27.23 2.21 0.81
C LYS A 21 -26.42 0.97 0.49
N ASN A 22 -26.28 0.65 -0.79
CA ASN A 22 -25.60 -0.56 -1.23
C ASN A 22 -24.27 -0.24 -1.88
N ILE A 23 -23.27 -1.12 -1.67
CA ILE A 23 -21.99 -1.08 -2.37
C ILE A 23 -21.87 -2.36 -3.18
N ILE A 24 -21.85 -2.22 -4.49
CA ILE A 24 -21.71 -3.29 -5.48
C ILE A 24 -20.30 -3.19 -6.06
N ILE A 25 -19.51 -4.25 -5.96
CA ILE A 25 -18.10 -4.24 -6.34
C ILE A 25 -17.86 -5.26 -7.43
N ASP A 26 -17.32 -4.77 -8.56
CA ASP A 26 -16.91 -5.57 -9.69
C ASP A 26 -15.39 -5.64 -9.78
N GLY A 27 -14.84 -6.79 -10.17
CA GLY A 27 -13.40 -6.99 -10.35
C GLY A 27 -12.66 -7.52 -9.12
N ALA A 28 -13.39 -7.88 -8.05
CA ALA A 28 -12.84 -8.42 -6.81
C ALA A 28 -13.60 -9.70 -6.38
N ASN A 29 -12.89 -10.63 -5.73
CA ASN A 29 -13.50 -11.82 -5.15
C ASN A 29 -14.30 -11.48 -3.86
N PRO A 30 -15.15 -12.38 -3.33
CA PRO A 30 -15.98 -12.09 -2.16
C PRO A 30 -15.22 -11.62 -0.91
N GLN A 31 -14.01 -12.13 -0.68
CA GLN A 31 -13.18 -11.75 0.47
C GLN A 31 -12.61 -10.34 0.29
N GLN A 32 -12.16 -10.02 -0.91
CA GLN A 32 -11.69 -8.69 -1.31
C GLN A 32 -12.82 -7.66 -1.26
N GLN A 33 -14.02 -8.05 -1.72
CA GLN A 33 -15.19 -7.19 -1.60
C GLN A 33 -15.53 -6.87 -0.14
N ALA A 34 -15.41 -7.87 0.76
CA ALA A 34 -15.62 -7.65 2.19
C ALA A 34 -14.59 -6.67 2.78
N TYR A 35 -13.32 -6.74 2.37
CA TYR A 35 -12.29 -5.78 2.74
C TYR A 35 -12.64 -4.37 2.25
N ILE A 36 -12.93 -4.24 0.95
CA ILE A 36 -13.24 -2.96 0.32
C ILE A 36 -14.47 -2.31 0.96
N LYS A 37 -15.54 -3.08 1.23
CA LYS A 37 -16.74 -2.56 1.90
C LYS A 37 -16.46 -1.99 3.28
N LYS A 38 -15.55 -2.59 4.04
CA LYS A 38 -15.17 -2.10 5.38
C LYS A 38 -14.52 -0.72 5.35
N GLU A 39 -13.82 -0.39 4.26
CA GLU A 39 -13.20 0.93 4.10
C GLU A 39 -14.21 2.08 4.04
N PHE A 40 -15.43 1.79 3.63
CA PHE A 40 -16.53 2.77 3.64
C PHE A 40 -17.28 2.85 4.98
N HIS A 41 -16.82 2.11 6.02
CA HIS A 41 -17.52 1.97 7.30
C HIS A 41 -19.00 1.56 7.15
N SER A 42 -19.34 1.03 5.98
CA SER A 42 -20.68 0.52 5.69
C SER A 42 -20.87 -0.83 6.39
N SER A 43 -21.61 -0.84 7.46
CA SER A 43 -22.20 -2.09 7.94
C SER A 43 -23.42 -2.43 7.08
N ASP A 44 -23.61 -3.72 6.76
CA ASP A 44 -24.75 -4.17 5.99
C ASP A 44 -26.06 -3.49 6.42
N ASN A 45 -26.76 -2.86 5.47
CA ASN A 45 -28.01 -2.13 5.62
C ASN A 45 -27.98 -0.75 6.32
N LYS A 46 -26.85 -0.15 6.59
CA LYS A 46 -26.80 1.24 7.02
C LYS A 46 -26.56 2.17 5.84
N GLU A 47 -27.35 3.25 5.78
CA GLU A 47 -27.09 4.34 4.86
C GLU A 47 -25.81 5.06 5.25
N PHE A 48 -25.01 5.47 4.25
CA PHE A 48 -23.81 6.27 4.45
C PHE A 48 -23.86 7.52 3.58
N THR A 49 -23.18 8.55 4.03
CA THR A 49 -23.21 9.87 3.43
C THR A 49 -22.18 10.01 2.30
N TYR A 50 -22.24 11.12 1.58
CA TYR A 50 -21.21 11.45 0.59
C TYR A 50 -19.81 11.63 1.22
N GLU A 51 -19.73 12.14 2.46
CA GLU A 51 -18.46 12.29 3.16
C GLU A 51 -17.86 10.92 3.50
N ASP A 52 -18.68 9.97 4.00
CA ASP A 52 -18.24 8.59 4.26
C ASP A 52 -17.73 7.92 2.97
N LEU A 53 -18.44 8.13 1.84
CA LEU A 53 -18.01 7.67 0.53
C LEU A 53 -16.64 8.23 0.15
N LYS A 54 -16.47 9.52 0.31
CA LYS A 54 -15.23 10.22 -0.03
C LYS A 54 -14.06 9.73 0.81
N GLU A 55 -14.25 9.57 2.12
CA GLU A 55 -13.21 9.03 3.01
C GLU A 55 -12.83 7.60 2.63
N GLY A 56 -13.81 6.71 2.44
CA GLY A 56 -13.55 5.34 2.02
C GLY A 56 -12.84 5.26 0.66
N TYR A 57 -13.24 6.10 -0.29
CA TYR A 57 -12.61 6.18 -1.60
C TYR A 57 -11.13 6.60 -1.49
N PHE A 58 -10.82 7.62 -0.70
CA PHE A 58 -9.42 8.05 -0.52
C PHE A 58 -8.57 7.03 0.22
N ARG A 59 -9.14 6.30 1.20
CA ARG A 59 -8.43 5.18 1.84
C ARG A 59 -8.07 4.10 0.84
N LEU A 60 -9.01 3.70 -0.01
CA LEU A 60 -8.76 2.70 -1.05
C LEU A 60 -7.76 3.18 -2.11
N LEU A 61 -7.78 4.46 -2.49
CA LEU A 61 -6.76 5.04 -3.39
C LEU A 61 -5.35 5.04 -2.80
N SER A 62 -5.25 5.06 -1.48
CA SER A 62 -3.96 5.00 -0.77
C SER A 62 -3.46 3.58 -0.57
N ASP A 63 -4.26 2.57 -0.91
CA ASP A 63 -3.89 1.16 -0.81
C ASP A 63 -3.09 0.74 -2.04
N ASN A 64 -1.84 0.32 -1.83
CA ASN A 64 -0.93 -0.11 -2.90
C ASN A 64 -1.38 -1.39 -3.63
N MET A 65 -2.36 -2.11 -3.08
CA MET A 65 -2.89 -3.34 -3.68
C MET A 65 -4.00 -3.08 -4.69
N ILE A 66 -4.44 -1.83 -4.80
CA ILE A 66 -5.50 -1.42 -5.72
C ILE A 66 -4.92 -0.47 -6.76
N SER A 67 -4.96 -0.88 -8.03
CA SER A 67 -4.41 -0.07 -9.14
C SER A 67 -5.41 0.92 -9.70
N GLU A 68 -6.70 0.61 -9.64
CA GLU A 68 -7.73 1.46 -10.22
C GLU A 68 -9.07 1.27 -9.49
N ILE A 69 -9.76 2.38 -9.24
CA ILE A 69 -11.13 2.39 -8.70
C ILE A 69 -11.95 3.37 -9.51
N ILE A 70 -13.03 2.88 -10.11
CA ILE A 70 -13.98 3.71 -10.85
C ILE A 70 -15.32 3.66 -10.12
N PRO A 71 -15.70 4.74 -9.39
CA PRO A 71 -16.99 4.83 -8.73
C PRO A 71 -18.09 5.27 -9.69
N HIS A 72 -19.26 4.69 -9.56
CA HIS A 72 -20.48 5.07 -10.28
C HIS A 72 -21.68 4.99 -9.35
N ALA A 73 -22.43 6.08 -9.20
CA ALA A 73 -23.63 6.13 -8.38
C ALA A 73 -24.88 5.90 -9.25
N VAL A 74 -25.74 4.98 -8.86
CA VAL A 74 -27.00 4.68 -9.53
C VAL A 74 -28.14 4.95 -8.57
N TYR A 75 -29.08 5.82 -8.97
CA TYR A 75 -30.25 6.12 -8.15
C TYR A 75 -31.20 4.91 -8.07
N ASN A 76 -31.57 4.55 -6.86
CA ASN A 76 -32.54 3.48 -6.58
C ASN A 76 -33.88 4.10 -6.13
N PRO A 77 -34.92 4.13 -7.01
CA PRO A 77 -36.18 4.77 -6.70
C PRO A 77 -37.00 4.04 -5.63
N LYS A 78 -36.70 2.79 -5.31
CA LYS A 78 -37.41 2.03 -4.28
C LYS A 78 -37.04 2.47 -2.87
N ASP A 79 -35.76 2.79 -2.68
CA ASP A 79 -35.21 3.15 -1.37
C ASP A 79 -34.98 4.67 -1.26
N GLU A 80 -35.17 5.42 -2.34
CA GLU A 80 -34.87 6.86 -2.44
C GLU A 80 -33.39 7.18 -2.11
N THR A 81 -32.49 6.22 -2.35
CA THR A 81 -31.06 6.30 -2.09
C THR A 81 -30.27 6.00 -3.37
N TYR A 82 -28.95 6.09 -3.29
CA TYR A 82 -28.04 5.69 -4.37
C TYR A 82 -27.36 4.37 -4.03
N ASP A 83 -27.22 3.51 -5.05
CA ASP A 83 -26.35 2.34 -5.00
C ASP A 83 -24.98 2.74 -5.57
N LEU A 84 -23.91 2.47 -4.83
CA LEU A 84 -22.52 2.73 -5.24
C LEU A 84 -21.97 1.50 -5.97
N HIS A 85 -21.73 1.64 -7.25
CA HIS A 85 -21.03 0.65 -8.05
C HIS A 85 -19.55 1.03 -8.11
N LEU A 86 -18.67 0.11 -7.71
CA LEU A 86 -17.23 0.25 -7.75
C LEU A 86 -16.64 -0.77 -8.71
N LYS A 87 -16.05 -0.31 -9.78
CA LYS A 87 -15.21 -1.17 -10.61
C LYS A 87 -13.77 -1.06 -10.10
N VAL A 88 -13.23 -2.18 -9.62
CA VAL A 88 -11.91 -2.24 -8.98
C VAL A 88 -10.98 -3.11 -9.80
N LYS A 89 -9.74 -2.64 -9.96
CA LYS A 89 -8.64 -3.42 -10.51
C LYS A 89 -7.56 -3.54 -9.45
N LEU A 90 -7.21 -4.79 -9.14
CA LEU A 90 -6.16 -5.09 -8.16
C LEU A 90 -4.80 -5.16 -8.84
N GLU A 91 -3.75 -4.83 -8.08
CA GLU A 91 -2.37 -5.02 -8.49
C GLU A 91 -1.97 -6.51 -8.51
N ASN A 92 -0.90 -6.82 -9.22
CA ASN A 92 -0.36 -8.16 -9.23
C ASN A 92 0.14 -8.57 -7.84
N ASN A 93 -0.18 -9.78 -7.43
CA ASN A 93 0.19 -10.30 -6.12
C ASN A 93 1.70 -10.49 -5.95
N PHE A 94 2.45 -10.63 -7.03
CA PHE A 94 3.87 -10.92 -6.99
C PHE A 94 4.66 -10.00 -7.91
N ALA A 95 5.76 -9.44 -7.40
CA ALA A 95 6.70 -8.67 -8.20
C ALA A 95 8.15 -9.04 -7.86
N VAL A 96 8.98 -9.05 -8.91
CA VAL A 96 10.43 -9.27 -8.83
C VAL A 96 11.13 -7.99 -9.26
N ARG A 97 12.09 -7.55 -8.45
CA ARG A 97 12.95 -6.41 -8.76
C ARG A 97 14.39 -6.89 -8.87
N LEU A 98 15.03 -6.59 -9.98
CA LEU A 98 16.43 -6.87 -10.22
C LEU A 98 17.17 -5.56 -10.45
N GLY A 99 18.35 -5.43 -9.90
CA GLY A 99 19.17 -4.24 -10.06
C GLY A 99 20.63 -4.54 -9.76
N GLY A 100 21.47 -3.56 -9.97
CA GLY A 100 22.88 -3.68 -9.65
C GLY A 100 23.70 -2.55 -10.20
N ASN A 101 24.96 -2.51 -9.76
CA ASN A 101 25.98 -1.62 -10.24
C ASN A 101 27.23 -2.41 -10.54
N ILE A 102 27.71 -2.29 -11.76
CA ILE A 102 28.96 -2.90 -12.22
C ILE A 102 29.92 -1.76 -12.57
N SER A 103 31.03 -1.68 -11.87
CA SER A 103 32.04 -0.67 -12.10
C SER A 103 33.43 -1.31 -12.04
N THR A 104 34.44 -0.58 -12.49
CA THR A 104 35.87 -0.94 -12.35
C THR A 104 36.34 -0.85 -10.89
N SER A 105 35.56 -0.22 -10.02
CA SER A 105 35.83 -0.11 -8.57
C SER A 105 35.39 -1.38 -7.83
N ASN A 106 35.78 -1.49 -6.55
CA ASN A 106 35.37 -2.60 -5.68
C ASN A 106 33.91 -2.52 -5.21
N SER A 107 33.11 -1.54 -5.68
CA SER A 107 31.74 -1.29 -5.24
C SER A 107 30.67 -1.99 -6.09
N ASN A 108 31.03 -3.07 -6.77
CA ASN A 108 30.07 -3.87 -7.55
C ASN A 108 29.04 -4.52 -6.63
N GLN A 109 27.76 -4.37 -6.98
CA GLN A 109 26.63 -4.89 -6.20
C GLN A 109 25.57 -5.44 -7.12
N ILE A 110 24.89 -6.48 -6.67
CA ILE A 110 23.70 -7.06 -7.28
C ILE A 110 22.58 -6.96 -6.25
N TYR A 111 21.40 -6.59 -6.71
CA TYR A 111 20.17 -6.47 -5.92
C TYR A 111 19.10 -7.40 -6.45
N LEU A 112 18.43 -8.10 -5.55
CA LEU A 112 17.24 -8.89 -5.80
C LEU A 112 16.17 -8.50 -4.78
N GLY A 113 15.02 -8.05 -5.27
CA GLY A 113 13.83 -7.80 -4.46
C GLY A 113 12.69 -8.72 -4.88
N LEU A 114 12.03 -9.31 -3.92
CA LEU A 114 10.82 -10.11 -4.10
C LEU A 114 9.72 -9.51 -3.24
N SER A 115 8.56 -9.24 -3.83
CA SER A 115 7.39 -8.82 -3.07
C SER A 115 6.20 -9.68 -3.41
N TYR A 116 5.46 -10.04 -2.38
CA TYR A 116 4.18 -10.73 -2.48
C TYR A 116 3.16 -9.97 -1.65
N GLN A 117 2.01 -9.68 -2.25
CA GLN A 117 0.89 -9.01 -1.60
C GLN A 117 -0.39 -9.80 -1.84
N ASP A 118 -1.24 -9.84 -0.82
CA ASP A 118 -2.48 -10.59 -0.86
C ASP A 118 -3.58 -9.80 -0.14
N LEU A 119 -4.60 -9.44 -0.91
CA LEU A 119 -5.78 -8.74 -0.42
C LEU A 119 -6.91 -9.75 -0.27
N ASN A 120 -7.27 -10.04 0.97
CA ASN A 120 -8.41 -10.86 1.32
C ASN A 120 -9.22 -10.15 2.43
N TYR A 121 -9.52 -10.81 3.55
CA TYR A 121 -10.12 -10.12 4.71
C TYR A 121 -9.19 -9.10 5.36
N TYR A 122 -7.90 -9.23 5.11
CA TYR A 122 -6.80 -8.37 5.57
C TYR A 122 -5.85 -8.15 4.40
N ALA A 123 -5.22 -6.98 4.34
CA ALA A 123 -4.14 -6.75 3.41
C ALA A 123 -2.83 -7.29 3.99
N LYS A 124 -2.15 -8.18 3.26
CA LYS A 124 -0.88 -8.79 3.67
C LYS A 124 0.19 -8.45 2.65
N GLU A 125 1.34 -8.06 3.13
CA GLU A 125 2.50 -7.77 2.30
C GLU A 125 3.73 -8.49 2.87
N PHE A 126 4.44 -9.19 1.99
CA PHE A 126 5.73 -9.80 2.28
C PHE A 126 6.75 -9.23 1.31
N LEU A 127 7.86 -8.78 1.84
CA LEU A 127 8.95 -8.21 1.06
C LEU A 127 10.25 -8.91 1.47
N PHE A 128 11.01 -9.32 0.49
CA PHE A 128 12.38 -9.78 0.66
C PHE A 128 13.29 -8.95 -0.23
N ASP A 129 14.30 -8.34 0.36
CA ASP A 129 15.34 -7.61 -0.33
C ASP A 129 16.71 -8.19 -0.03
N GLY A 130 17.44 -8.56 -1.06
CA GLY A 130 18.81 -9.05 -0.97
C GLY A 130 19.76 -8.19 -1.78
N GLN A 131 20.90 -7.82 -1.19
CA GLN A 131 21.96 -7.08 -1.84
C GLN A 131 23.29 -7.80 -1.59
N LEU A 132 23.98 -8.14 -2.66
CA LEU A 132 25.25 -8.84 -2.60
C LEU A 132 26.33 -8.01 -3.30
N GLY A 133 27.41 -7.76 -2.60
CA GLY A 133 28.55 -7.02 -3.11
C GLY A 133 29.86 -7.45 -2.47
N LYS A 134 30.96 -6.92 -3.00
CA LYS A 134 32.29 -7.22 -2.43
C LYS A 134 32.51 -6.64 -1.04
N VAL A 135 31.88 -5.51 -0.74
CA VAL A 135 32.10 -4.73 0.47
C VAL A 135 30.89 -4.75 1.39
N TYR A 136 29.68 -4.80 0.79
CA TYR A 136 28.41 -4.70 1.51
C TYR A 136 27.48 -5.80 1.06
N ASN A 137 26.97 -6.55 2.02
CA ASN A 137 25.94 -7.54 1.82
C ASN A 137 24.78 -7.24 2.78
N ASN A 138 23.57 -7.33 2.29
CA ASN A 138 22.36 -7.13 3.09
C ASN A 138 21.30 -8.15 2.67
N ALA A 139 20.56 -8.64 3.63
CA ALA A 139 19.32 -9.37 3.42
C ALA A 139 18.28 -8.83 4.42
N GLN A 140 17.12 -8.45 3.90
CA GLN A 140 16.00 -7.94 4.70
C GLN A 140 14.73 -8.69 4.34
N PHE A 141 13.99 -9.05 5.36
CA PHE A 141 12.64 -9.57 5.25
C PHE A 141 11.67 -8.67 6.00
N MET A 142 10.55 -8.33 5.37
CA MET A 142 9.45 -7.60 5.98
C MET A 142 8.14 -8.37 5.79
N ALA A 143 7.36 -8.48 6.84
CA ALA A 143 5.98 -8.94 6.80
C ALA A 143 5.08 -7.85 7.39
N LYS A 144 4.02 -7.48 6.69
CA LYS A 144 3.05 -6.47 7.11
C LYS A 144 1.64 -7.04 6.96
N ILE A 145 0.79 -6.75 7.94
CA ILE A 145 -0.64 -7.08 7.91
C ILE A 145 -1.41 -5.82 8.29
N ASP A 146 -2.28 -5.37 7.41
CA ASP A 146 -3.17 -4.23 7.64
C ASP A 146 -4.59 -4.72 7.90
N PHE A 147 -5.18 -4.18 8.95
CA PHE A 147 -6.55 -4.46 9.36
C PHE A 147 -7.43 -3.27 9.02
N SER A 148 -8.45 -3.50 8.21
CA SER A 148 -9.50 -2.53 7.95
C SER A 148 -10.46 -2.53 9.14
N THR A 149 -10.18 -1.67 10.11
CA THR A 149 -10.98 -1.45 11.32
C THR A 149 -11.33 0.04 11.45
N ALA A 150 -12.23 0.39 12.36
CA ALA A 150 -12.60 1.79 12.61
C ALA A 150 -11.38 2.69 12.91
N ILE A 151 -10.37 2.12 13.58
CA ILE A 151 -9.05 2.73 13.73
C ILE A 151 -8.10 1.89 12.88
N PRO A 152 -7.58 2.42 11.75
CA PRO A 152 -6.65 1.67 10.91
C PRO A 152 -5.45 1.18 11.72
N THR A 153 -5.27 -0.13 11.75
CA THR A 153 -4.20 -0.76 12.55
C THR A 153 -3.35 -1.65 11.65
N SER A 154 -2.04 -1.53 11.78
CA SER A 154 -1.10 -2.36 11.04
C SER A 154 -0.06 -2.99 11.95
N TYR A 155 0.29 -4.24 11.68
CA TYR A 155 1.43 -4.90 12.29
C TYR A 155 2.51 -5.11 11.25
N ARG A 156 3.73 -4.66 11.55
CA ARG A 156 4.88 -4.80 10.68
C ARG A 156 6.03 -5.46 11.42
N PHE A 157 6.54 -6.53 10.87
CA PHE A 157 7.73 -7.22 11.30
C PHE A 157 8.84 -7.01 10.29
N ILE A 158 10.04 -6.64 10.76
CA ILE A 158 11.23 -6.46 9.93
C ILE A 158 12.39 -7.23 10.56
N ALA A 159 13.06 -8.05 9.78
CA ALA A 159 14.31 -8.69 10.13
C ALA A 159 15.36 -8.37 9.06
N SER A 160 16.55 -7.95 9.46
CA SER A 160 17.64 -7.70 8.52
C SER A 160 18.99 -8.16 9.07
N ILE A 161 19.84 -8.59 8.16
CA ILE A 161 21.23 -8.93 8.40
C ILE A 161 22.07 -8.13 7.41
N THR A 162 23.04 -7.39 7.93
CA THR A 162 23.97 -6.58 7.15
C THR A 162 25.39 -6.95 7.51
N THR A 163 26.21 -7.22 6.50
CA THR A 163 27.63 -7.45 6.65
C THR A 163 28.40 -6.41 5.86
N PHE A 164 29.29 -5.73 6.51
CA PHE A 164 30.19 -4.75 5.89
C PHE A 164 31.64 -5.17 6.09
N ASP A 165 32.38 -5.31 4.98
CA ASP A 165 33.79 -5.74 4.96
C ASP A 165 34.70 -4.56 4.58
N TYR A 166 35.25 -3.88 5.56
CA TYR A 166 36.10 -2.71 5.38
C TYR A 166 37.44 -3.04 4.71
N PHE A 167 37.92 -4.26 4.84
CA PHE A 167 39.17 -4.71 4.28
C PHE A 167 39.19 -4.65 2.74
N LYS A 168 38.08 -4.90 2.11
CA LYS A 168 38.01 -4.91 0.63
C LYS A 168 38.03 -3.50 0.01
N LYS A 169 37.82 -2.47 0.81
CA LYS A 169 37.77 -1.07 0.36
C LYS A 169 39.15 -0.42 0.31
N ASP A 170 40.07 -0.82 1.19
CA ASP A 170 41.32 -0.08 1.43
C ASP A 170 42.52 -0.57 0.61
N LYS A 171 42.33 -1.39 -0.41
CA LYS A 171 43.44 -1.77 -1.31
C LYS A 171 44.08 -0.59 -2.07
N LEU A 172 43.52 0.60 -1.96
CA LEU A 172 43.98 1.77 -2.69
C LEU A 172 45.15 2.54 -1.99
N PHE A 173 45.39 2.32 -0.67
CA PHE A 173 46.27 3.22 0.08
C PHE A 173 47.47 2.60 0.79
N SER A 174 47.57 1.29 0.90
CA SER A 174 48.73 0.69 1.57
C SER A 174 49.15 -0.66 1.04
N ARG A 175 50.35 -0.76 0.54
CA ARG A 175 50.94 -2.00 0.04
C ARG A 175 51.59 -2.84 1.17
N ASN A 176 51.78 -2.26 2.37
CA ASN A 176 52.58 -2.87 3.44
C ASN A 176 51.86 -3.00 4.80
N ASP A 177 50.76 -2.32 5.05
CA ASP A 177 50.02 -2.49 6.29
C ASP A 177 48.94 -3.54 6.09
N LYS A 178 49.03 -4.64 6.83
CA LYS A 178 47.90 -5.51 7.01
C LYS A 178 46.87 -4.73 7.84
N PRO A 179 45.83 -4.14 7.25
CA PRO A 179 44.86 -3.39 8.02
C PRO A 179 44.25 -4.34 9.03
N ALA A 180 44.01 -3.85 10.23
CA ALA A 180 43.22 -4.57 11.21
C ALA A 180 41.90 -4.99 10.55
N PHE A 181 41.59 -6.27 10.61
CA PHE A 181 40.37 -6.82 10.05
C PHE A 181 39.16 -6.14 10.69
N ASN A 182 38.38 -5.41 9.90
CA ASN A 182 37.16 -4.75 10.34
C ASN A 182 35.99 -5.28 9.53
N GLN A 183 35.42 -6.38 9.97
CA GLN A 183 34.12 -6.84 9.51
C GLN A 183 33.09 -6.37 10.53
N LYS A 184 32.04 -5.71 10.08
CA LYS A 184 30.92 -5.32 10.89
C LYS A 184 29.69 -6.11 10.46
N ASP A 185 29.16 -6.94 11.35
CA ASP A 185 27.91 -7.65 11.18
C ASP A 185 26.84 -6.99 12.05
N GLU A 186 25.76 -6.57 11.44
CA GLU A 186 24.60 -6.02 12.13
C GLU A 186 23.39 -6.92 11.89
N ARG A 187 22.68 -7.20 12.98
CA ARG A 187 21.41 -7.91 12.94
C ARG A 187 20.35 -7.00 13.55
N PHE A 188 19.28 -6.83 12.85
CA PHE A 188 18.21 -5.95 13.28
C PHE A 188 16.89 -6.70 13.25
N LEU A 189 16.10 -6.55 14.33
CA LEU A 189 14.76 -7.08 14.44
C LEU A 189 13.85 -5.98 14.97
N LYS A 190 12.76 -5.69 14.27
CA LYS A 190 11.79 -4.68 14.65
C LYS A 190 10.38 -5.21 14.53
N LEU A 191 9.58 -4.98 15.58
CA LEU A 191 8.14 -5.09 15.54
C LEU A 191 7.56 -3.69 15.70
N GLN A 192 6.62 -3.35 14.84
CA GLN A 192 5.95 -2.05 14.84
C GLN A 192 4.43 -2.28 14.77
N VAL A 193 3.70 -1.55 15.58
CA VAL A 193 2.24 -1.51 15.61
C VAL A 193 1.76 -0.15 15.19
#